data_0a26182357e74ff171fe4ada5fac0fd1
#
_entry.id   0a26182357e74ff171fe4ada5fac0fd1
#
_cell.length_a   1.000
_cell.length_b   1.000
_cell.length_c   1.000
_cell.angle_alpha   90.00
_cell.angle_beta   90.00
_cell.angle_gamma   90.00
#
_symmetry.space_group_name_H-M   'P 1'
#
loop_
_entity.id
_entity.type
_entity.pdbx_description
1 polymer ?
#
loop_
_entity_poly.entity_id
_entity_poly.type
_entity_poly.pdbx_seq_one_letter_code
_entity_poly.pdbx_strand_id
1 'polypeptide(L)'
;MANSGLVADVTKDLDSAVHVVFEEEDVPFEEEILRNPHSLKAWLRYIDSRENSSSSKLNILYERALKELPGSYKLWYRYLRLRRLQVRGRSVTDPLHDQVSNCFERALVFMHKMPRIWMDYCSYLGKESIFHSCNS
;
A
#
# COMPACT_ATOMS: atom_id res chain seq x y z
N MET A 1 17.72 25.65 -17.50
CA MET A 1 16.29 25.96 -17.56
C MET A 1 15.41 24.84 -18.13
N ALA A 2 15.96 23.69 -18.47
CA ALA A 2 15.19 22.55 -19.01
C ALA A 2 14.46 21.71 -17.94
N ASN A 3 14.70 21.95 -16.65
CA ASN A 3 14.11 21.14 -15.56
C ASN A 3 12.80 21.66 -14.96
N SER A 4 12.37 22.86 -15.33
CA SER A 4 11.12 23.42 -14.77
C SER A 4 9.85 22.84 -15.41
N GLY A 5 9.93 22.27 -16.62
CA GLY A 5 8.81 21.64 -17.30
C GLY A 5 8.50 20.21 -16.77
N LEU A 6 9.53 19.46 -16.38
CA LEU A 6 9.38 18.10 -15.85
C LEU A 6 8.82 18.07 -14.42
N VAL A 7 9.19 19.06 -13.60
CA VAL A 7 8.69 19.18 -12.22
C VAL A 7 7.23 19.64 -12.20
N ALA A 8 6.83 20.51 -13.15
CA ALA A 8 5.45 20.97 -13.29
C ALA A 8 4.51 19.87 -13.79
N ASP A 9 5.00 18.94 -14.61
CA ASP A 9 4.21 17.81 -15.14
C ASP A 9 3.99 16.74 -14.06
N VAL A 10 5.02 16.42 -13.27
CA VAL A 10 4.92 15.48 -12.15
C VAL A 10 4.02 16.04 -11.03
N THR A 11 4.02 17.36 -10.82
CA THR A 11 3.14 17.99 -9.84
C THR A 11 1.69 18.05 -10.32
N LYS A 12 1.45 18.19 -11.63
CA LYS A 12 0.10 18.11 -12.20
C LYS A 12 -0.52 16.72 -12.06
N ASP A 13 0.26 15.68 -12.30
CA ASP A 13 -0.21 14.30 -12.14
C ASP A 13 -0.45 13.95 -10.67
N LEU A 14 0.37 14.48 -9.77
CA LEU A 14 0.16 14.36 -8.33
C LEU A 14 -1.07 15.14 -7.87
N ASP A 15 -1.28 16.36 -8.39
CA ASP A 15 -2.45 17.18 -8.06
C ASP A 15 -3.75 16.56 -8.57
N SER A 16 -3.76 15.97 -9.76
CA SER A 16 -4.95 15.29 -10.28
C SER A 16 -5.22 13.98 -9.54
N ALA A 17 -4.18 13.23 -9.16
CA ALA A 17 -4.30 12.04 -8.32
C ALA A 17 -4.76 12.40 -6.90
N VAL A 18 -4.31 13.51 -6.36
CA VAL A 18 -4.74 14.07 -5.08
C VAL A 18 -6.21 14.48 -5.14
N HIS A 19 -6.66 15.13 -6.22
CA HIS A 19 -8.06 15.50 -6.41
C HIS A 19 -9.00 14.29 -6.51
N VAL A 20 -8.55 13.18 -7.08
CA VAL A 20 -9.33 11.94 -7.16
C VAL A 20 -9.43 11.25 -5.79
N VAL A 21 -8.47 11.46 -4.89
CA VAL A 21 -8.38 10.78 -3.60
C VAL A 21 -9.03 11.56 -2.46
N PHE A 22 -9.05 12.91 -2.53
CA PHE A 22 -9.58 13.74 -1.46
C PHE A 22 -11.07 14.04 -1.65
N GLU A 23 -11.85 13.62 -0.68
CA GLU A 23 -13.25 13.99 -0.53
C GLU A 23 -13.39 14.95 0.66
N GLU A 24 -14.51 15.66 0.72
CA GLU A 24 -14.80 16.59 1.81
C GLU A 24 -14.74 15.90 3.19
N GLU A 25 -15.15 14.63 3.24
CA GLU A 25 -15.13 13.80 4.44
C GLU A 25 -13.71 13.47 4.92
N ASP A 26 -12.72 13.58 4.06
CA ASP A 26 -11.32 13.32 4.39
C ASP A 26 -10.65 14.50 5.12
N VAL A 27 -11.22 15.69 5.03
CA VAL A 27 -10.59 16.93 5.55
C VAL A 27 -10.23 16.84 7.04
N PRO A 28 -11.09 16.35 7.96
CA PRO A 28 -10.70 16.26 9.38
C PRO A 28 -9.49 15.33 9.60
N PHE A 29 -9.42 14.23 8.86
CA PHE A 29 -8.33 13.27 8.95
C PHE A 29 -7.03 13.83 8.38
N GLU A 30 -7.12 14.53 7.25
CA GLU A 30 -5.96 15.20 6.63
C GLU A 30 -5.38 16.28 7.53
N GLU A 31 -6.23 17.06 8.18
CA GLU A 31 -5.80 18.08 9.15
C GLU A 31 -5.09 17.45 10.35
N GLU A 32 -5.58 16.34 10.87
CA GLU A 32 -4.96 15.62 11.97
C GLU A 32 -3.57 15.10 11.59
N ILE A 33 -3.43 14.55 10.40
CA ILE A 33 -2.15 14.05 9.87
C ILE A 33 -1.15 15.18 9.65
N LEU A 34 -1.61 16.34 9.15
CA LEU A 34 -0.74 17.53 9.01
C LEU A 34 -0.19 17.99 10.34
N ARG A 35 -0.97 17.93 11.40
CA ARG A 35 -0.50 18.30 12.74
C ARG A 35 0.50 17.32 13.31
N ASN A 36 0.31 16.02 13.06
CA ASN A 36 1.22 14.98 13.55
C ASN A 36 1.32 13.83 12.56
N PRO A 37 2.20 13.95 11.54
CA PRO A 37 2.35 12.93 10.49
C PRO A 37 2.93 11.61 11.00
N HIS A 38 3.55 11.58 12.19
CA HIS A 38 4.13 10.38 12.78
C HIS A 38 3.21 9.67 13.77
N SER A 39 1.95 10.09 13.88
CA SER A 39 0.97 9.41 14.71
C SER A 39 0.38 8.19 13.99
N LEU A 40 0.80 7.00 14.40
CA LEU A 40 0.22 5.75 13.89
C LEU A 40 -1.31 5.71 14.13
N LYS A 41 -1.75 6.17 15.29
CA LYS A 41 -3.17 6.18 15.64
C LYS A 41 -3.99 7.05 14.69
N ALA A 42 -3.47 8.21 14.28
CA ALA A 42 -4.12 9.10 13.33
C ALA A 42 -4.27 8.44 11.96
N TRP A 43 -3.21 7.82 11.47
CA TRP A 43 -3.24 7.09 10.19
C TRP A 43 -4.21 5.92 10.22
N LEU A 44 -4.21 5.12 11.28
CA LEU A 44 -5.12 3.98 11.41
C LEU A 44 -6.57 4.41 11.47
N ARG A 45 -6.89 5.48 12.19
CA ARG A 45 -8.25 6.04 12.21
C ARG A 45 -8.71 6.46 10.83
N TYR A 46 -7.84 7.12 10.08
CA TYR A 46 -8.15 7.53 8.71
C TYR A 46 -8.41 6.31 7.81
N ILE A 47 -7.51 5.34 7.82
CA ILE A 47 -7.64 4.13 7.03
C ILE A 47 -8.92 3.36 7.40
N ASP A 48 -9.21 3.22 8.69
CA ASP A 48 -10.42 2.52 9.17
C ASP A 48 -11.70 3.25 8.74
N SER A 49 -11.67 4.57 8.71
CA SER A 49 -12.82 5.37 8.24
C SER A 49 -13.08 5.18 6.74
N ARG A 50 -12.11 4.70 5.99
CA ARG A 50 -12.14 4.52 4.53
C ARG A 50 -12.07 3.07 4.09
N GLU A 51 -12.30 2.11 4.97
CA GLU A 51 -12.19 0.67 4.63
C GLU A 51 -13.13 0.23 3.50
N ASN A 52 -14.25 0.93 3.31
CA ASN A 52 -15.21 0.67 2.23
C ASN A 52 -14.91 1.45 0.94
N SER A 53 -13.82 2.19 0.91
CA SER A 53 -13.39 2.94 -0.26
C SER A 53 -12.77 2.01 -1.32
N SER A 54 -12.50 2.57 -2.50
CA SER A 54 -11.83 1.83 -3.57
C SER A 54 -10.47 1.30 -3.11
N SER A 55 -10.06 0.17 -3.68
CA SER A 55 -8.73 -0.41 -3.44
C SER A 55 -7.61 0.59 -3.71
N SER A 56 -7.77 1.39 -4.75
CA SER A 56 -6.81 2.42 -5.14
C SER A 56 -6.62 3.46 -4.04
N LYS A 57 -7.71 3.95 -3.46
CA LYS A 57 -7.68 4.93 -2.37
C LYS A 57 -7.01 4.36 -1.12
N LEU A 58 -7.37 3.15 -0.73
CA LEU A 58 -6.77 2.48 0.41
C LEU A 58 -5.26 2.24 0.22
N ASN A 59 -4.85 1.80 -0.97
CA ASN A 59 -3.44 1.62 -1.29
C ASN A 59 -2.66 2.93 -1.14
N ILE A 60 -3.19 4.03 -1.63
CA ILE A 60 -2.57 5.35 -1.50
C ILE A 60 -2.43 5.76 -0.03
N LEU A 61 -3.47 5.55 0.79
CA LEU A 61 -3.42 5.88 2.21
C LEU A 61 -2.36 5.06 2.94
N TYR A 62 -2.27 3.75 2.68
CA TYR A 62 -1.23 2.91 3.26
C TYR A 62 0.17 3.33 2.81
N GLU A 63 0.36 3.63 1.53
CA GLU A 63 1.65 4.09 1.01
C GLU A 63 2.08 5.41 1.65
N ARG A 64 1.16 6.34 1.82
CA ARG A 64 1.43 7.61 2.51
C ARG A 64 1.80 7.39 3.98
N ALA A 65 1.05 6.55 4.68
CA ALA A 65 1.32 6.21 6.07
C ALA A 65 2.69 5.54 6.23
N LEU A 66 3.02 4.61 5.34
CA LEU A 66 4.31 3.91 5.35
C LEU A 66 5.49 4.81 4.97
N LYS A 67 5.26 5.84 4.19
CA LYS A 67 6.28 6.86 3.92
C LYS A 67 6.68 7.60 5.21
N GLU A 68 5.73 7.90 6.06
CA GLU A 68 5.96 8.56 7.34
C GLU A 68 6.42 7.58 8.43
N LEU A 69 5.91 6.35 8.40
CA LEU A 69 6.16 5.32 9.42
C LEU A 69 6.63 4.01 8.78
N PRO A 70 7.81 4.00 8.11
CA PRO A 70 8.26 2.80 7.39
C PRO A 70 8.59 1.61 8.30
N GLY A 71 8.81 1.84 9.58
CA GLY A 71 9.09 0.81 10.58
C GLY A 71 7.83 0.27 11.29
N SER A 72 6.63 0.66 10.88
CA SER A 72 5.41 0.18 11.52
C SER A 72 5.02 -1.21 11.04
N TYR A 73 5.21 -2.21 11.90
CA TYR A 73 4.75 -3.58 11.64
C TYR A 73 3.25 -3.63 11.37
N LYS A 74 2.45 -2.93 12.15
CA LYS A 74 0.99 -2.93 12.02
C LYS A 74 0.51 -2.41 10.67
N LEU A 75 1.13 -1.36 10.15
CA LEU A 75 0.82 -0.83 8.82
C LEU A 75 1.21 -1.84 7.72
N TRP A 76 2.42 -2.37 7.77
CA TRP A 76 2.86 -3.36 6.78
C TRP A 76 2.00 -4.61 6.80
N TYR A 77 1.70 -5.13 7.98
CA TYR A 77 0.88 -6.33 8.12
C TYR A 77 -0.51 -6.14 7.51
N ARG A 78 -1.18 -5.04 7.84
CA ARG A 78 -2.52 -4.72 7.32
C ARG A 78 -2.50 -4.46 5.82
N TYR A 79 -1.50 -3.73 5.34
CA TYR A 79 -1.36 -3.41 3.92
C TYR A 79 -1.10 -4.66 3.08
N LEU A 80 -0.20 -5.51 3.50
CA LEU A 80 0.10 -6.76 2.79
C LEU A 80 -1.12 -7.68 2.71
N ARG A 81 -1.91 -7.77 3.77
CA ARG A 81 -3.17 -8.52 3.74
C ARG A 81 -4.14 -7.93 2.72
N LEU A 82 -4.28 -6.63 2.70
CA LEU A 82 -5.15 -5.94 1.74
C LEU A 82 -4.69 -6.19 0.31
N ARG A 83 -3.39 -6.09 0.04
CA ARG A 83 -2.84 -6.33 -1.29
C ARG A 83 -3.07 -7.76 -1.77
N ARG A 84 -2.93 -8.74 -0.87
CA ARG A 84 -3.24 -10.15 -1.20
C ARG A 84 -4.72 -10.34 -1.56
N LEU A 85 -5.62 -9.70 -0.84
CA LEU A 85 -7.06 -9.76 -1.14
C LEU A 85 -7.40 -9.17 -2.51
N GLN A 86 -6.69 -8.13 -2.92
CA GLN A 86 -6.91 -7.47 -4.21
C GLN A 86 -6.60 -8.36 -5.42
N VAL A 87 -5.71 -9.34 -5.25
CA VAL A 87 -5.33 -10.27 -6.33
C VAL A 87 -6.00 -11.64 -6.20
N ARG A 88 -6.84 -11.82 -5.19
CA ARG A 88 -7.55 -13.08 -4.97
C ARG A 88 -8.47 -13.39 -6.16
N GLY A 89 -8.36 -14.60 -6.69
CA GLY A 89 -9.16 -15.03 -7.86
C GLY A 89 -8.65 -14.54 -9.20
N ARG A 90 -7.57 -13.76 -9.24
CA ARG A 90 -6.93 -13.34 -10.49
C ARG A 90 -6.02 -14.44 -11.03
N SER A 91 -5.84 -14.45 -12.34
CA SER A 91 -4.91 -15.38 -13.01
C SER A 91 -3.50 -15.22 -12.42
N VAL A 92 -2.77 -16.34 -12.30
CA VAL A 92 -1.38 -16.38 -11.83
C VAL A 92 -0.46 -15.53 -12.70
N THR A 93 -0.83 -15.33 -13.97
CA THR A 93 -0.07 -14.50 -14.92
C THR A 93 -0.42 -13.02 -14.86
N ASP A 94 -1.36 -12.61 -14.01
CA ASP A 94 -1.74 -11.21 -13.87
C ASP A 94 -0.57 -10.41 -13.29
N PRO A 95 -0.17 -9.28 -13.93
CA PRO A 95 0.92 -8.43 -13.44
C PRO A 95 0.73 -7.90 -12.01
N LEU A 96 -0.50 -7.88 -11.50
CA LEU A 96 -0.79 -7.46 -10.13
C LEU A 96 -0.13 -8.37 -9.08
N HIS A 97 0.12 -9.64 -9.40
CA HIS A 97 0.86 -10.54 -8.51
C HIS A 97 2.29 -10.06 -8.29
N ASP A 98 2.94 -9.56 -9.32
CA ASP A 98 4.29 -8.97 -9.21
C ASP A 98 4.29 -7.73 -8.31
N GLN A 99 3.24 -6.93 -8.37
CA GLN A 99 3.09 -5.77 -7.48
C GLN A 99 2.95 -6.19 -6.02
N VAL A 100 2.22 -7.26 -5.75
CA VAL A 100 2.09 -7.80 -4.39
C VAL A 100 3.44 -8.35 -3.89
N SER A 101 4.15 -9.10 -4.72
CA SER A 101 5.49 -9.60 -4.40
C SER A 101 6.45 -8.45 -4.09
N ASN A 102 6.46 -7.40 -4.90
CA ASN A 102 7.26 -6.21 -4.66
C ASN A 102 6.91 -5.53 -3.33
N CYS A 103 5.64 -5.51 -2.98
CA CYS A 103 5.18 -4.95 -1.71
C CYS A 103 5.74 -5.75 -0.52
N PHE A 104 5.72 -7.08 -0.59
CA PHE A 104 6.34 -7.93 0.42
C PHE A 104 7.85 -7.70 0.53
N GLU A 105 8.54 -7.62 -0.59
CA GLU A 105 10.00 -7.37 -0.62
C GLU A 105 10.34 -6.00 0.00
N ARG A 106 9.56 -4.98 -0.29
CA ARG A 106 9.71 -3.66 0.34
C ARG A 106 9.47 -3.72 1.86
N ALA A 107 8.45 -4.45 2.28
CA ALA A 107 8.18 -4.67 3.71
C ALA A 107 9.36 -5.34 4.40
N LEU A 108 9.95 -6.35 3.79
CA LEU A 108 11.07 -7.09 4.36
C LEU A 108 12.35 -6.28 4.51
N VAL A 109 12.53 -5.21 3.76
CA VAL A 109 13.64 -4.27 3.98
C VAL A 109 13.58 -3.69 5.41
N PHE A 110 12.39 -3.36 5.90
CA PHE A 110 12.17 -2.79 7.23
C PHE A 110 11.85 -3.86 8.29
N MET A 111 11.24 -4.96 7.87
CA MET A 111 10.66 -5.99 8.74
C MET A 111 11.40 -7.33 8.62
N HIS A 112 12.68 -7.33 8.27
CA HIS A 112 13.47 -8.56 8.06
C HIS A 112 13.59 -9.45 9.29
N LYS A 113 13.40 -8.88 10.49
CA LYS A 113 13.41 -9.63 11.76
C LYS A 113 12.03 -10.05 12.23
N MET A 114 10.99 -9.84 11.42
CA MET A 114 9.61 -10.20 11.76
C MET A 114 9.22 -11.51 11.08
N PRO A 115 9.25 -12.66 11.79
CA PRO A 115 8.97 -13.97 11.18
C PRO A 115 7.60 -14.03 10.50
N ARG A 116 6.62 -13.33 11.03
CA ARG A 116 5.25 -13.33 10.49
C ARG A 116 5.21 -12.81 9.04
N ILE A 117 5.96 -11.76 8.74
CA ILE A 117 6.03 -11.20 7.38
C ILE A 117 6.67 -12.21 6.41
N TRP A 118 7.76 -12.84 6.83
CA TRP A 118 8.41 -13.90 6.05
C TRP A 118 7.47 -15.08 5.80
N MET A 119 6.77 -15.53 6.83
CA MET A 119 5.81 -16.64 6.72
C MET A 119 4.67 -16.29 5.78
N ASP A 120 4.12 -15.08 5.87
CA ASP A 120 3.06 -14.62 5.00
C ASP A 120 3.52 -14.54 3.55
N TYR A 121 4.74 -14.06 3.30
CA TYR A 121 5.33 -14.02 1.95
C TYR A 121 5.56 -15.43 1.39
N CYS A 122 6.14 -16.32 2.18
CA CYS A 122 6.33 -17.72 1.77
C CYS A 122 4.99 -18.40 1.48
N SER A 123 3.97 -18.16 2.30
CA SER A 123 2.62 -18.66 2.07
C SER A 123 2.03 -18.14 0.75
N TYR A 124 2.24 -16.87 0.45
CA TYR A 124 1.80 -16.26 -0.79
C TYR A 124 2.51 -16.88 -2.00
N LEU A 125 3.83 -16.98 -1.97
CA LEU A 125 4.63 -17.61 -3.03
C LEU A 125 4.33 -19.10 -3.18
N GLY A 126 4.08 -19.80 -2.07
CA GLY A 126 3.76 -21.23 -2.05
C GLY A 126 2.44 -21.53 -2.75
N LYS A 127 1.45 -20.68 -2.65
CA LYS A 127 0.19 -20.80 -3.39
C LYS A 127 0.40 -20.67 -4.90
N GLU A 128 1.30 -19.80 -5.33
CA GLU A 128 1.68 -19.70 -6.73
C GLU A 128 2.41 -20.95 -7.23
N SER A 129 3.35 -21.48 -6.42
CA SER A 129 4.11 -22.69 -6.79
C SER A 129 3.26 -23.95 -6.83
N ILE A 130 2.26 -24.07 -5.95
CA ILE A 130 1.33 -25.22 -5.93
C ILE A 130 0.49 -25.21 -7.21
N PHE A 131 0.07 -24.05 -7.69
CA PHE A 131 -0.63 -23.92 -8.95
C PHE A 131 0.24 -24.34 -10.14
N HIS A 132 1.52 -24.01 -10.14
CA HIS A 132 2.47 -24.42 -11.17
C HIS A 132 2.78 -25.92 -11.14
N SER A 133 2.87 -26.53 -9.98
CA SER A 133 3.14 -27.96 -9.84
C SER A 133 1.92 -28.83 -10.14
N CYS A 134 0.70 -28.32 -10.01
CA CYS A 134 -0.51 -29.03 -10.41
C CYS A 134 -0.78 -29.01 -11.93
N ASN A 135 -0.14 -28.11 -12.68
CA ASN A 135 -0.26 -27.97 -14.13
C ASN A 135 0.92 -28.58 -14.91
N SER A 136 1.84 -29.16 -14.23
CA SER A 136 2.94 -29.93 -14.81
C SER A 136 2.79 -31.42 -14.50
#